data_c0c29338cb38ee385f57ae62e38e71b4
#
_entry.id   c0c29338cb38ee385f57ae62e38e71b4
#
_cell.length_a   1.000
_cell.length_b   1.000
_cell.length_c   1.000
_cell.angle_alpha   90.00
_cell.angle_beta   90.00
_cell.angle_gamma   90.00
#
_symmetry.space_group_name_H-M   'P 1'
#
loop_
_entity.id
_entity.type
_entity.pdbx_description
1 polymer ?
#
loop_
_entity_poly.entity_id
_entity_poly.type
_entity_poly.pdbx_seq_one_letter_code
_entity_poly.pdbx_strand_id
1 'polypeptide(L)'
;WRKACVNGTMNATCAILDANIGEVFDTSTAEAIVTQIISEFVAVAEKEGVHLDPAAMKDYVYTASNKVRGHYPSMHQDLIQNHRFTEVDFLNGFVARKGKEYGIPTPYCQLITELIHAKEDILKVK
;
A
#
# COMPACT_ATOMS: atom_id res chain seq x y z
N TRP A 1 -7.81 0.94 10.78
CA TRP A 1 -7.26 1.88 9.80
C TRP A 1 -5.74 2.06 9.91
N ARG A 2 -5.18 2.12 11.12
CA ARG A 2 -3.72 2.30 11.28
C ARG A 2 -2.94 1.16 10.65
N LYS A 3 -3.33 -0.09 10.94
CA LYS A 3 -2.67 -1.27 10.36
C LYS A 3 -2.88 -1.33 8.85
N ALA A 4 -4.09 -1.03 8.39
CA ALA A 4 -4.38 -1.00 6.96
C ALA A 4 -3.53 0.05 6.24
N CYS A 5 -3.33 1.21 6.85
CA CYS A 5 -2.49 2.27 6.30
C CYS A 5 -1.03 1.82 6.18
N VAL A 6 -0.48 1.18 7.21
CA VAL A 6 0.88 0.62 7.15
C VAL A 6 0.99 -0.41 6.03
N ASN A 7 0.06 -1.35 5.99
CA ASN A 7 0.06 -2.39 4.95
C ASN A 7 -0.12 -1.79 3.55
N GLY A 8 -0.96 -0.76 3.43
CA GLY A 8 -1.20 -0.07 2.16
C GLY A 8 0.01 0.66 1.61
N THR A 9 0.94 1.10 2.47
CA THR A 9 2.15 1.78 1.99
C THR A 9 3.19 0.80 1.45
N MET A 10 3.30 -0.39 2.03
CA MET A 10 4.43 -1.28 1.72
C MET A 10 4.05 -2.57 0.99
N ASN A 11 2.89 -3.15 1.28
CA ASN A 11 2.61 -4.50 0.77
C ASN A 11 2.62 -4.56 -0.76
N ALA A 12 1.85 -3.70 -1.40
CA ALA A 12 1.78 -3.68 -2.86
C ALA A 12 3.06 -3.11 -3.46
N THR A 13 3.64 -2.09 -2.84
CA THR A 13 4.86 -1.45 -3.32
C THR A 13 6.02 -2.45 -3.40
N CYS A 14 6.21 -3.26 -2.36
CA CYS A 14 7.23 -4.30 -2.37
C CYS A 14 6.95 -5.36 -3.43
N ALA A 15 5.70 -5.72 -3.65
CA ALA A 15 5.34 -6.69 -4.69
C ALA A 15 5.59 -6.14 -6.09
N ILE A 16 5.22 -4.89 -6.34
CA ILE A 16 5.43 -4.24 -7.65
C ILE A 16 6.92 -4.13 -7.97
N LEU A 17 7.72 -3.71 -7.00
CA LEU A 17 9.15 -3.50 -7.17
C LEU A 17 9.97 -4.78 -7.01
N ASP A 18 9.34 -5.87 -6.55
CA ASP A 18 10.01 -7.13 -6.22
C ASP A 18 11.19 -6.87 -5.28
N ALA A 19 10.90 -6.25 -4.15
CA ALA A 19 11.90 -5.83 -3.18
C ALA A 19 11.39 -6.04 -1.75
N ASN A 20 12.31 -6.12 -0.80
CA ASN A 20 11.93 -6.15 0.60
C ASN A 20 11.69 -4.72 1.13
N ILE A 21 11.22 -4.63 2.36
CA ILE A 21 10.86 -3.34 2.97
C ILE A 21 12.05 -2.38 3.01
N GLY A 22 13.20 -2.85 3.45
CA GLY A 22 14.40 -2.01 3.55
C GLY A 22 14.86 -1.49 2.20
N GLU A 23 14.83 -2.34 1.17
CA GLU A 23 15.21 -1.94 -0.17
C GLU A 23 14.31 -0.81 -0.70
N VAL A 24 13.00 -0.89 -0.47
CA VAL A 24 12.06 0.16 -0.89
C VAL A 24 12.33 1.45 -0.13
N PHE A 25 12.52 1.38 1.19
CA PHE A 25 12.78 2.58 2.00
C PHE A 25 14.10 3.26 1.68
N ASP A 26 15.07 2.52 1.15
CA ASP A 26 16.38 3.07 0.79
C ASP A 26 16.38 3.77 -0.57
N THR A 27 15.27 3.74 -1.31
CA THR A 27 15.16 4.44 -2.58
C THR A 27 14.96 5.94 -2.37
N SER A 28 15.36 6.74 -3.37
CA SER A 28 15.21 8.19 -3.31
C SER A 28 13.76 8.67 -3.39
N THR A 29 12.84 7.81 -3.81
CA THR A 29 11.42 8.16 -3.99
C THR A 29 10.51 7.60 -2.89
N ALA A 30 11.05 6.84 -1.95
CA ALA A 30 10.25 6.19 -0.90
C ALA A 30 9.40 7.18 -0.10
N GLU A 31 9.99 8.31 0.30
CA GLU A 31 9.26 9.29 1.10
C GLU A 31 8.06 9.87 0.33
N ALA A 32 8.23 10.18 -0.94
CA ALA A 32 7.14 10.70 -1.77
C ALA A 32 6.03 9.68 -1.92
N ILE A 33 6.38 8.42 -2.16
CA ILE A 33 5.41 7.32 -2.30
C ILE A 33 4.63 7.13 -1.01
N VAL A 34 5.33 6.99 0.11
CA VAL A 34 4.70 6.76 1.43
C VAL A 34 3.81 7.92 1.81
N THR A 35 4.30 9.15 1.66
CA THR A 35 3.54 10.35 2.03
C THR A 35 2.23 10.46 1.25
N GLN A 36 2.28 10.22 -0.06
CA GLN A 36 1.08 10.30 -0.89
C GLN A 36 0.07 9.20 -0.54
N ILE A 37 0.53 7.97 -0.36
CA ILE A 37 -0.36 6.87 0.01
C ILE A 37 -1.03 7.15 1.35
N ILE A 38 -0.27 7.60 2.35
CA ILE A 38 -0.82 7.95 3.66
C ILE A 38 -1.89 9.04 3.51
N SER A 39 -1.64 10.07 2.69
CA SER A 39 -2.61 11.15 2.52
C SER A 39 -3.94 10.65 1.95
N GLU A 40 -3.89 9.68 1.03
CA GLU A 40 -5.10 9.09 0.46
C GLU A 40 -5.86 8.26 1.49
N PHE A 41 -5.15 7.45 2.28
CA PHE A 41 -5.75 6.68 3.38
C PHE A 41 -6.40 7.62 4.41
N VAL A 42 -5.70 8.66 4.81
CA VAL A 42 -6.19 9.63 5.81
C VAL A 42 -7.46 10.32 5.31
N ALA A 43 -7.47 10.77 4.07
CA ALA A 43 -8.63 11.46 3.49
C ALA A 43 -9.88 10.58 3.45
N VAL A 44 -9.73 9.33 3.05
CA VAL A 44 -10.84 8.38 3.00
C VAL A 44 -11.28 7.98 4.40
N ALA A 45 -10.33 7.71 5.31
CA ALA A 45 -10.65 7.37 6.70
C ALA A 45 -11.48 8.47 7.38
N GLU A 46 -11.15 9.74 7.13
CA GLU A 46 -11.89 10.88 7.67
C GLU A 46 -13.37 10.81 7.28
N LYS A 47 -13.67 10.50 6.01
CA LYS A 47 -15.03 10.34 5.53
C LYS A 47 -15.73 9.13 6.14
N GLU A 48 -14.99 8.13 6.54
CA GLU A 48 -15.52 6.95 7.23
C GLU A 48 -15.64 7.16 8.74
N GLY A 49 -15.39 8.38 9.22
CA GLY A 49 -15.53 8.74 10.63
C GLY A 49 -14.30 8.42 11.48
N VAL A 50 -13.16 8.15 10.87
CA VAL A 50 -11.91 7.84 11.59
C VAL A 50 -10.89 8.92 11.30
N HIS A 51 -10.48 9.64 12.35
CA HIS A 51 -9.45 10.66 12.22
C HIS A 51 -8.06 10.04 12.41
N LEU A 52 -7.21 10.18 11.37
CA LEU A 52 -5.80 9.78 11.43
C LEU A 52 -4.93 11.01 11.21
N ASP A 53 -3.94 11.21 12.07
CA ASP A 53 -2.98 12.29 11.88
C ASP A 53 -1.90 11.85 10.88
N PRO A 54 -1.73 12.56 9.74
CA PRO A 54 -0.77 12.14 8.71
C PRO A 54 0.67 12.04 9.23
N ALA A 55 1.11 12.98 10.07
CA ALA A 55 2.47 12.95 10.61
C ALA A 55 2.69 11.76 11.54
N ALA A 56 1.72 11.48 12.41
CA ALA A 56 1.77 10.33 13.31
C ALA A 56 1.74 9.02 12.53
N MET A 57 0.95 8.94 11.45
CA MET A 57 0.91 7.76 10.59
C MET A 57 2.23 7.54 9.88
N LYS A 58 2.87 8.59 9.39
CA LYS A 58 4.18 8.51 8.75
C LYS A 58 5.23 7.96 9.74
N ASP A 59 5.26 8.50 10.96
CA ASP A 59 6.18 8.00 12.00
C ASP A 59 5.90 6.53 12.31
N TYR A 60 4.64 6.17 12.40
CA TYR A 60 4.24 4.79 12.68
C TYR A 60 4.70 3.83 11.56
N VAL A 61 4.50 4.22 10.31
CA VAL A 61 4.94 3.43 9.15
C VAL A 61 6.45 3.23 9.16
N TYR A 62 7.21 4.31 9.35
CA TYR A 62 8.68 4.22 9.35
C TYR A 62 9.19 3.40 10.53
N THR A 63 8.63 3.59 11.72
CA THR A 63 9.03 2.83 12.91
C THR A 63 8.74 1.34 12.74
N ALA A 64 7.55 0.99 12.30
CA ALA A 64 7.17 -0.41 12.09
C ALA A 64 8.02 -1.07 11.00
N SER A 65 8.28 -0.35 9.91
CA SER A 65 9.04 -0.88 8.79
C SER A 65 10.51 -1.08 9.12
N ASN A 66 11.11 -0.16 9.89
CA ASN A 66 12.50 -0.28 10.29
C ASN A 66 12.80 -1.51 11.16
N LYS A 67 11.79 -2.04 11.85
CA LYS A 67 11.93 -3.26 12.67
C LYS A 67 12.01 -4.53 11.82
N VAL A 68 11.57 -4.48 10.58
CA VAL A 68 11.42 -5.65 9.72
C VAL A 68 11.99 -5.41 8.32
N ARG A 69 13.08 -4.68 8.21
CA ARG A 69 13.64 -4.23 6.92
C ARG A 69 13.92 -5.37 5.94
N GLY A 70 14.34 -6.52 6.42
CA GLY A 70 14.63 -7.67 5.58
C GLY A 70 13.43 -8.49 5.16
N HIS A 71 12.24 -8.13 5.62
CA HIS A 71 11.02 -8.89 5.34
C HIS A 71 10.43 -8.57 3.98
N TYR A 72 9.81 -9.58 3.38
CA TYR A 72 8.92 -9.45 2.24
C TYR A 72 7.48 -9.51 2.75
N PRO A 73 6.68 -8.44 2.56
CA PRO A 73 5.29 -8.44 3.03
C PRO A 73 4.46 -9.56 2.41
N SER A 74 3.32 -9.87 3.03
CA SER A 74 2.45 -10.97 2.59
C SER A 74 2.04 -10.87 1.12
N MET A 75 1.81 -9.65 0.62
CA MET A 75 1.42 -9.47 -0.80
C MET A 75 2.55 -9.85 -1.74
N HIS A 76 3.81 -9.57 -1.39
CA HIS A 76 4.96 -10.05 -2.15
C HIS A 76 5.02 -11.58 -2.12
N GLN A 77 4.82 -12.17 -0.94
CA GLN A 77 4.82 -13.63 -0.80
C GLN A 77 3.72 -14.27 -1.64
N ASP A 78 2.52 -13.71 -1.60
CA ASP A 78 1.40 -14.25 -2.36
C ASP A 78 1.63 -14.16 -3.86
N LEU A 79 1.98 -12.99 -4.35
CA LEU A 79 2.04 -12.72 -5.78
C LEU A 79 3.34 -13.22 -6.41
N ILE A 80 4.48 -12.83 -5.85
CA ILE A 80 5.79 -13.09 -6.47
C ILE A 80 6.29 -14.48 -6.15
N GLN A 81 6.19 -14.91 -4.91
CA GLN A 81 6.75 -16.20 -4.47
C GLN A 81 5.82 -17.38 -4.76
N ASN A 82 4.51 -17.17 -4.64
CA ASN A 82 3.53 -18.27 -4.70
C ASN A 82 2.52 -18.15 -5.85
N HIS A 83 2.55 -17.08 -6.62
CA HIS A 83 1.63 -16.82 -7.75
C HIS A 83 0.17 -16.97 -7.33
N ARG A 84 -0.19 -16.36 -6.20
CA ARG A 84 -1.56 -16.33 -5.67
C ARG A 84 -2.14 -14.93 -5.81
N PHE A 85 -3.48 -14.85 -5.84
CA PHE A 85 -4.17 -13.56 -5.77
C PHE A 85 -3.86 -12.85 -4.45
N THR A 86 -3.81 -11.53 -4.51
CA THR A 86 -3.48 -10.68 -3.37
C THR A 86 -4.72 -10.08 -2.72
N GLU A 87 -4.52 -9.45 -1.56
CA GLU A 87 -5.56 -8.72 -0.86
C GLU A 87 -5.60 -7.23 -1.24
N VAL A 88 -5.04 -6.86 -2.40
CA VAL A 88 -4.97 -5.45 -2.80
C VAL A 88 -6.35 -4.77 -2.83
N ASP A 89 -7.40 -5.50 -3.19
CA ASP A 89 -8.76 -4.96 -3.23
C ASP A 89 -9.30 -4.57 -1.85
N PHE A 90 -8.75 -5.15 -0.79
CA PHE A 90 -9.12 -4.85 0.59
C PHE A 90 -8.22 -3.81 1.25
N LEU A 91 -7.18 -3.36 0.57
CA LEU A 91 -6.25 -2.32 1.04
C LEU A 91 -6.32 -1.10 0.11
N ASN A 92 -5.36 -0.99 -0.80
CA ASN A 92 -5.30 0.15 -1.73
C ASN A 92 -6.56 0.23 -2.60
N GLY A 93 -7.07 -0.91 -3.03
CA GLY A 93 -8.29 -0.98 -3.84
C GLY A 93 -9.53 -0.52 -3.07
N PHE A 94 -9.62 -0.84 -1.78
CA PHE A 94 -10.70 -0.33 -0.93
C PHE A 94 -10.68 1.20 -0.86
N VAL A 95 -9.49 1.78 -0.63
CA VAL A 95 -9.33 3.24 -0.57
C VAL A 95 -9.69 3.88 -1.90
N ALA A 96 -9.29 3.27 -3.02
CA ALA A 96 -9.62 3.79 -4.35
C ALA A 96 -11.13 3.78 -4.61
N ARG A 97 -11.81 2.69 -4.24
CA ARG A 97 -13.28 2.60 -4.41
C ARG A 97 -14.02 3.62 -3.55
N LYS A 98 -13.63 3.72 -2.28
CA LYS A 98 -14.24 4.70 -1.36
C LYS A 98 -13.94 6.13 -1.78
N GLY A 99 -12.75 6.37 -2.29
CA GLY A 99 -12.41 7.68 -2.83
C GLY A 99 -13.37 8.11 -3.94
N LYS A 100 -13.70 7.19 -4.86
CA LYS A 100 -14.68 7.48 -5.91
C LYS A 100 -16.07 7.78 -5.34
N GLU A 101 -16.52 7.03 -4.34
CA GLU A 101 -17.82 7.28 -3.69
C GLU A 101 -17.87 8.65 -3.03
N TYR A 102 -16.78 9.08 -2.41
CA TYR A 102 -16.72 10.35 -1.66
C TYR A 102 -16.21 11.53 -2.49
N GLY A 103 -15.86 11.32 -3.76
CA GLY A 103 -15.29 12.37 -4.59
C GLY A 103 -13.86 12.78 -4.17
N ILE A 104 -13.12 11.89 -3.56
CA ILE A 104 -11.74 12.10 -3.12
C ILE A 104 -10.78 11.49 -4.13
N PRO A 105 -9.84 12.26 -4.71
CA PRO A 105 -8.83 11.68 -5.59
C PRO A 105 -7.90 10.73 -4.83
N THR A 106 -7.69 9.53 -5.37
CA THR A 106 -6.78 8.54 -4.81
C THR A 106 -5.89 7.97 -5.91
N PRO A 107 -5.09 8.83 -6.58
CA PRO A 107 -4.36 8.41 -7.76
C PRO A 107 -3.33 7.31 -7.50
N TYR A 108 -2.63 7.34 -6.37
CA TYR A 108 -1.64 6.32 -6.06
C TYR A 108 -2.30 4.98 -5.70
N CYS A 109 -3.33 5.00 -4.86
CA CYS A 109 -4.03 3.76 -4.51
C CYS A 109 -4.70 3.14 -5.72
N GLN A 110 -5.25 3.95 -6.63
CA GLN A 110 -5.84 3.44 -7.85
C GLN A 110 -4.78 2.81 -8.77
N LEU A 111 -3.68 3.51 -9.02
CA LEU A 111 -2.61 3.00 -9.88
C LEU A 111 -1.99 1.72 -9.30
N ILE A 112 -1.72 1.71 -8.00
CA ILE A 112 -1.17 0.54 -7.32
C ILE A 112 -2.08 -0.67 -7.48
N THR A 113 -3.38 -0.49 -7.30
CA THR A 113 -4.37 -1.56 -7.48
C THR A 113 -4.34 -2.09 -8.90
N GLU A 114 -4.31 -1.19 -9.89
CA GLU A 114 -4.24 -1.56 -11.30
C GLU A 114 -2.94 -2.29 -11.63
N LEU A 115 -1.81 -1.84 -11.10
CA LEU A 115 -0.52 -2.49 -11.33
C LEU A 115 -0.46 -3.90 -10.72
N ILE A 116 -1.02 -4.09 -9.54
CA ILE A 116 -1.09 -5.42 -8.92
C ILE A 116 -1.95 -6.36 -9.77
N HIS A 117 -3.12 -5.90 -10.20
CA HIS A 117 -3.99 -6.72 -11.06
C HIS A 117 -3.32 -7.03 -12.40
N ALA A 118 -2.60 -6.06 -12.99
CA ALA A 118 -1.84 -6.31 -14.21
C ALA A 118 -0.77 -7.39 -13.99
N LYS A 119 -0.07 -7.34 -12.86
CA LYS A 119 0.95 -8.33 -12.54
C LYS A 119 0.35 -9.72 -12.27
N GLU A 120 -0.82 -9.77 -11.63
CA GLU A 120 -1.56 -11.02 -11.47
C GLU A 120 -1.88 -11.63 -12.83
N ASP A 121 -2.31 -10.83 -13.80
CA ASP A 121 -2.58 -11.29 -15.16
C ASP A 121 -1.33 -11.79 -15.86
N ILE A 122 -0.23 -11.04 -15.76
CA ILE A 122 1.06 -11.40 -16.38
C ILE A 122 1.57 -12.73 -15.81
N LEU A 123 1.47 -12.92 -14.50
CA LEU A 123 1.92 -14.14 -13.82
C LEU A 123 0.90 -15.27 -13.93
N LYS A 124 -0.26 -15.01 -14.54
CA LYS A 124 -1.33 -16.00 -14.74
C LYS A 124 -1.77 -16.64 -13.43
N VAL A 125 -1.99 -15.80 -12.44
CA VAL A 125 -2.44 -16.24 -11.12
C VAL A 125 -3.81 -16.90 -11.24
N LYS A 126 -3.99 -17.98 -10.52
CA LYS A 126 -5.25 -18.74 -10.51
C LYS A 126 -5.82 -18.86 -9.10
#